data_71cf89cbcab35e541fafabb4c787534a
#
_entry.id   71cf89cbcab35e541fafabb4c787534a
#
_cell.length_a   1.000
_cell.length_b   1.000
_cell.length_c   1.000
_cell.angle_alpha   90.00
_cell.angle_beta   90.00
_cell.angle_gamma   90.00
#
_symmetry.space_group_name_H-M   'P 1'
#
loop_
_entity.id
_entity.type
_entity.pdbx_description
1 polymer ?
#
loop_
_entity_poly.entity_id
_entity_poly.type
_entity_poly.pdbx_seq_one_letter_code
_entity_poly.pdbx_strand_id
1 'polypeptide(L)'
;MIRLTELKLPLNHEEGALLDAIAAKLKIPAQQVLSFTLFRRGYDARKKSDIQLIYTVDVEVANPEKLLAKFSKDQHVRPTPDMSYKFVAKAPENLPERPLVIGFGPCGLFAGLVLAQMGFNPIIVERGKEVRERTKDTFGFWRKRTLNTESNVQFGEGGAGTFSDGKLYSQVKDPNFYGRKVITEFVEAGAPEEILYVSKPHIGTFKLVTMIEKMRAKIIELGGEIRFSTRVDDIHMQDGQITGVTLSNGEEIKSRYVVLAVGHSARDTFEMLHARGVYMEAKPFSVGFRIEHKQSMIDEARFGPCAGHPILGAADYKLVHHCKNGRTVYSFCMCPGGTVVAATSEEGRVVTNGMSQYSRAERNANSAIVVGISPEQDYPGDPLAGIRLQRELEANAYKLGGETYDAPAQKIGDFLKGRNPSELGDVQPSFTPGIKLTDLSKALPAFAVEAIREAIPEFDRQIKGFASEDGLLTGVETRTSSPVCIKRGKDFQSINLKGFYPAGEGAGYAGGILSAGIDGIKVAEAVARDMMARFAGE
;
A
#
# COMPACT_ATOMS: atom_id res chain seq x y z
N MET A 1 22.36 18.89 -16.30
CA MET A 1 21.64 17.74 -16.92
C MET A 1 20.29 18.19 -17.46
N ILE A 2 19.81 17.52 -18.49
CA ILE A 2 18.53 17.81 -19.15
C ILE A 2 17.60 16.60 -18.99
N ARG A 3 16.37 16.80 -18.52
CA ARG A 3 15.34 15.76 -18.51
C ARG A 3 14.55 15.78 -19.80
N LEU A 4 14.52 14.63 -20.48
CA LEU A 4 13.66 14.38 -21.64
C LEU A 4 12.51 13.47 -21.23
N THR A 5 11.28 13.83 -21.62
CA THR A 5 10.07 13.04 -21.35
C THR A 5 9.40 12.63 -22.67
N GLU A 6 8.53 11.61 -22.60
CA GLU A 6 7.75 11.11 -23.75
C GLU A 6 8.59 10.64 -24.94
N LEU A 7 9.78 10.07 -24.67
CA LEU A 7 10.53 9.37 -25.72
C LEU A 7 9.86 8.02 -25.97
N LYS A 8 9.30 7.83 -27.16
CA LYS A 8 8.57 6.63 -27.54
C LYS A 8 9.40 5.74 -28.44
N LEU A 9 9.46 4.46 -28.09
CA LEU A 9 10.14 3.43 -28.88
C LEU A 9 9.24 2.21 -29.01
N PRO A 10 9.30 1.44 -30.10
CA PRO A 10 8.61 0.17 -30.23
C PRO A 10 8.98 -0.78 -29.10
N LEU A 11 8.06 -1.67 -28.70
CA LEU A 11 8.28 -2.64 -27.61
C LEU A 11 9.57 -3.47 -27.82
N ASN A 12 9.86 -3.86 -29.07
CA ASN A 12 11.01 -4.67 -29.46
C ASN A 12 12.11 -3.83 -30.13
N HIS A 13 12.36 -2.60 -29.63
CA HIS A 13 13.44 -1.78 -30.17
C HIS A 13 14.82 -2.39 -29.89
N GLU A 14 15.79 -2.11 -30.76
CA GLU A 14 17.16 -2.57 -30.62
C GLU A 14 17.90 -1.86 -29.48
N GLU A 15 18.97 -2.51 -28.99
CA GLU A 15 19.92 -1.89 -28.07
C GLU A 15 20.54 -0.65 -28.75
N GLY A 16 20.59 0.48 -28.04
CA GLY A 16 21.07 1.74 -28.59
C GLY A 16 19.98 2.66 -29.16
N ALA A 17 18.80 2.15 -29.52
CA ALA A 17 17.72 2.97 -30.07
C ALA A 17 17.31 4.13 -29.13
N LEU A 18 17.48 3.97 -27.81
CA LEU A 18 17.20 5.03 -26.84
C LEU A 18 18.22 6.17 -26.97
N LEU A 19 19.50 5.88 -27.17
CA LEU A 19 20.54 6.89 -27.43
C LEU A 19 20.23 7.66 -28.72
N ASP A 20 19.84 6.96 -29.77
CA ASP A 20 19.48 7.60 -31.06
C ASP A 20 18.24 8.49 -30.90
N ALA A 21 17.24 8.05 -30.15
CA ALA A 21 16.05 8.84 -29.84
C ALA A 21 16.38 10.10 -29.02
N ILE A 22 17.30 10.02 -28.06
CA ILE A 22 17.83 11.16 -27.29
C ILE A 22 18.51 12.16 -28.22
N ALA A 23 19.45 11.69 -29.06
CA ALA A 23 20.19 12.51 -29.99
C ALA A 23 19.27 13.21 -31.01
N ALA A 24 18.32 12.48 -31.57
CA ALA A 24 17.29 13.01 -32.46
C ALA A 24 16.40 14.07 -31.80
N LYS A 25 15.95 13.82 -30.55
CA LYS A 25 15.13 14.75 -29.77
C LYS A 25 15.85 16.08 -29.52
N LEU A 26 17.14 16.00 -29.16
CA LEU A 26 17.97 17.18 -28.89
C LEU A 26 18.54 17.82 -30.16
N LYS A 27 18.41 17.14 -31.31
CA LYS A 27 19.01 17.56 -32.61
C LYS A 27 20.51 17.79 -32.50
N ILE A 28 21.22 16.80 -31.93
CA ILE A 28 22.68 16.74 -31.76
C ILE A 28 23.20 15.38 -32.23
N PRO A 29 24.48 15.27 -32.62
CA PRO A 29 25.13 13.98 -32.84
C PRO A 29 25.12 13.12 -31.55
N ALA A 30 24.99 11.79 -31.69
CA ALA A 30 25.00 10.88 -30.56
C ALA A 30 26.24 11.00 -29.65
N GLN A 31 27.40 11.33 -30.25
CA GLN A 31 28.67 11.55 -29.55
C GLN A 31 28.66 12.75 -28.59
N GLN A 32 27.70 13.67 -28.74
CA GLN A 32 27.53 14.81 -27.84
C GLN A 32 26.69 14.47 -26.62
N VAL A 33 26.07 13.30 -26.58
CA VAL A 33 25.43 12.73 -25.38
C VAL A 33 26.54 12.06 -24.57
N LEU A 34 26.93 12.69 -23.46
CA LEU A 34 28.04 12.19 -22.63
C LEU A 34 27.58 10.96 -21.80
N SER A 35 26.41 11.05 -21.22
CA SER A 35 25.76 9.95 -20.48
C SER A 35 24.26 10.20 -20.40
N PHE A 36 23.51 9.16 -20.05
CA PHE A 36 22.11 9.32 -19.67
C PHE A 36 21.72 8.29 -18.61
N THR A 37 20.77 8.67 -17.76
CA THR A 37 20.18 7.81 -16.72
C THR A 37 18.69 7.63 -16.98
N LEU A 38 18.23 6.39 -16.93
CA LEU A 38 16.81 6.07 -17.06
C LEU A 38 16.07 6.49 -15.79
N PHE A 39 15.22 7.49 -15.91
CA PHE A 39 14.41 7.97 -14.79
C PHE A 39 13.06 7.25 -14.71
N ARG A 40 12.41 7.01 -15.87
CA ARG A 40 11.14 6.32 -15.94
C ARG A 40 10.98 5.54 -17.24
N ARG A 41 10.46 4.32 -17.12
CA ARG A 41 10.02 3.50 -18.24
C ARG A 41 8.59 3.04 -18.00
N GLY A 42 7.68 3.42 -18.89
CA GLY A 42 6.31 2.94 -18.94
C GLY A 42 6.02 2.33 -20.31
N TYR A 43 4.78 1.96 -20.53
CA TYR A 43 4.31 1.51 -21.84
C TYR A 43 2.92 2.07 -22.15
N ASP A 44 2.62 2.17 -23.46
CA ASP A 44 1.29 2.47 -23.97
C ASP A 44 0.77 1.25 -24.73
N ALA A 45 -0.20 0.55 -24.12
CA ALA A 45 -0.83 -0.64 -24.67
C ALA A 45 -2.27 -0.38 -25.16
N ARG A 46 -2.67 0.87 -25.40
CA ARG A 46 -4.00 1.19 -25.95
C ARG A 46 -4.22 0.55 -27.31
N LYS A 47 -3.16 0.45 -28.10
CA LYS A 47 -3.14 -0.28 -29.38
C LYS A 47 -2.35 -1.58 -29.20
N LYS A 48 -3.03 -2.70 -29.00
CA LYS A 48 -2.39 -4.00 -28.68
C LYS A 48 -1.47 -4.53 -29.78
N SER A 49 -1.68 -4.14 -31.04
CA SER A 49 -0.82 -4.49 -32.18
C SER A 49 0.44 -3.62 -32.31
N ASP A 50 0.56 -2.57 -31.50
CA ASP A 50 1.64 -1.60 -31.59
C ASP A 50 1.90 -0.98 -30.21
N ILE A 51 2.37 -1.80 -29.28
CA ILE A 51 2.70 -1.37 -27.93
C ILE A 51 4.01 -0.58 -27.96
N GLN A 52 3.98 0.61 -27.38
CA GLN A 52 5.14 1.50 -27.30
C GLN A 52 5.68 1.57 -25.88
N LEU A 53 7.00 1.53 -25.73
CA LEU A 53 7.67 1.91 -24.50
C LEU A 53 7.82 3.44 -24.44
N ILE A 54 7.58 4.01 -23.27
CA ILE A 54 7.66 5.46 -23.02
C ILE A 54 8.73 5.71 -21.98
N TYR A 55 9.76 6.45 -22.38
CA TYR A 55 10.91 6.74 -21.55
C TYR A 55 10.93 8.19 -21.07
N THR A 56 11.39 8.38 -19.84
CA THR A 56 11.90 9.63 -19.31
C THR A 56 13.35 9.40 -18.91
N VAL A 57 14.25 10.25 -19.39
CA VAL A 57 15.69 10.13 -19.14
C VAL A 57 16.28 11.46 -18.68
N ASP A 58 17.31 11.38 -17.83
CA ASP A 58 18.16 12.50 -17.48
C ASP A 58 19.47 12.39 -18.26
N VAL A 59 19.76 13.39 -19.06
CA VAL A 59 20.83 13.38 -20.07
C VAL A 59 21.91 14.37 -19.69
N GLU A 60 23.16 13.92 -19.72
CA GLU A 60 24.34 14.77 -19.60
C GLU A 60 24.86 15.13 -20.99
N VAL A 61 25.06 16.41 -21.23
CA VAL A 61 25.59 16.97 -22.48
C VAL A 61 26.60 18.07 -22.17
N ALA A 62 27.52 18.36 -23.12
CA ALA A 62 28.56 19.35 -22.91
C ALA A 62 28.03 20.78 -22.65
N ASN A 63 26.94 21.17 -23.29
CA ASN A 63 26.38 22.54 -23.22
C ASN A 63 24.86 22.50 -22.90
N PRO A 64 24.44 22.12 -21.69
CA PRO A 64 23.03 21.96 -21.35
C PRO A 64 22.24 23.28 -21.45
N GLU A 65 22.81 24.42 -21.05
CA GLU A 65 22.14 25.72 -21.06
C GLU A 65 21.77 26.17 -22.49
N LYS A 66 22.67 25.97 -23.46
CA LYS A 66 22.42 26.28 -24.87
C LYS A 66 21.27 25.44 -25.43
N LEU A 67 21.20 24.16 -25.08
CA LEU A 67 20.12 23.26 -25.51
C LEU A 67 18.80 23.62 -24.82
N LEU A 68 18.80 23.90 -23.53
CA LEU A 68 17.61 24.35 -22.81
C LEU A 68 17.04 25.65 -23.38
N ALA A 69 17.89 26.61 -23.73
CA ALA A 69 17.48 27.84 -24.41
C ALA A 69 16.88 27.57 -25.80
N LYS A 70 17.51 26.68 -26.60
CA LYS A 70 17.03 26.27 -27.94
C LYS A 70 15.64 25.59 -27.85
N PHE A 71 15.41 24.77 -26.82
CA PHE A 71 14.16 24.03 -26.62
C PHE A 71 13.24 24.65 -25.57
N SER A 72 13.38 25.94 -25.26
CA SER A 72 12.60 26.64 -24.21
C SER A 72 11.07 26.53 -24.34
N LYS A 73 10.56 26.30 -25.56
CA LYS A 73 9.14 26.10 -25.85
C LYS A 73 8.70 24.62 -25.81
N ASP A 74 9.64 23.68 -25.72
CA ASP A 74 9.33 22.26 -25.69
C ASP A 74 9.12 21.79 -24.23
N GLN A 75 7.89 21.44 -23.90
CA GLN A 75 7.53 20.97 -22.55
C GLN A 75 8.20 19.63 -22.17
N HIS A 76 8.77 18.90 -23.14
CA HIS A 76 9.43 17.61 -22.94
C HIS A 76 10.96 17.73 -22.80
N VAL A 77 11.50 18.94 -22.84
CA VAL A 77 12.93 19.23 -22.65
C VAL A 77 13.07 20.24 -21.52
N ARG A 78 13.52 19.79 -20.35
CA ARG A 78 13.55 20.62 -19.13
C ARG A 78 14.85 20.40 -18.35
N PRO A 79 15.24 21.31 -17.47
CA PRO A 79 16.29 21.04 -16.50
C PRO A 79 15.92 19.80 -15.64
N THR A 80 16.89 18.93 -15.37
CA THR A 80 16.70 17.85 -14.39
C THR A 80 16.50 18.47 -13.01
N PRO A 81 15.41 18.18 -12.30
CA PRO A 81 15.18 18.72 -10.96
C PRO A 81 16.15 18.10 -9.95
N ASP A 82 16.54 18.88 -8.93
CA ASP A 82 17.19 18.32 -7.73
C ASP A 82 16.16 17.53 -6.91
N MET A 83 16.34 16.22 -6.84
CA MET A 83 15.46 15.31 -6.10
C MET A 83 16.14 14.76 -4.84
N SER A 84 17.30 15.32 -4.47
CA SER A 84 18.02 14.91 -3.28
C SER A 84 17.20 15.24 -2.01
N TYR A 85 17.10 14.28 -1.10
CA TYR A 85 16.46 14.52 0.18
C TYR A 85 17.34 15.38 1.08
N LYS A 86 16.75 16.41 1.67
CA LYS A 86 17.44 17.34 2.58
C LYS A 86 16.85 17.23 3.97
N PHE A 87 17.66 16.80 4.91
CA PHE A 87 17.26 16.70 6.31
C PHE A 87 16.91 18.09 6.87
N VAL A 88 15.81 18.18 7.60
CA VAL A 88 15.30 19.45 8.15
C VAL A 88 15.95 19.86 9.46
N ALA A 89 16.60 18.91 10.14
CA ALA A 89 17.26 19.12 11.44
C ALA A 89 18.39 18.11 11.63
N LYS A 90 19.23 18.40 12.62
CA LYS A 90 20.18 17.45 13.23
C LYS A 90 19.98 17.55 14.73
N ALA A 91 19.80 16.40 15.40
CA ALA A 91 19.61 16.35 16.83
C ALA A 91 20.85 16.86 17.57
N PRO A 92 20.67 17.57 18.69
CA PRO A 92 21.78 17.94 19.57
C PRO A 92 22.35 16.70 20.29
N GLU A 93 23.63 16.77 20.73
CA GLU A 93 24.30 15.64 21.40
C GLU A 93 23.60 15.23 22.70
N ASN A 94 23.03 16.20 23.43
CA ASN A 94 22.39 16.00 24.74
C ASN A 94 20.86 16.11 24.61
N LEU A 95 20.23 15.29 23.75
CA LEU A 95 18.80 15.27 23.60
C LEU A 95 18.14 14.77 24.92
N PRO A 96 17.28 15.56 25.58
CA PRO A 96 16.72 15.19 26.89
C PRO A 96 15.65 14.09 26.79
N GLU A 97 15.11 13.87 25.61
CA GLU A 97 13.95 13.00 25.38
C GLU A 97 14.01 12.34 24.00
N ARG A 98 13.58 11.09 23.92
CA ARG A 98 13.54 10.32 22.67
C ARG A 98 12.11 10.32 22.12
N PRO A 99 11.91 10.49 20.81
CA PRO A 99 10.59 10.33 20.20
C PRO A 99 10.20 8.86 20.20
N LEU A 100 8.92 8.60 20.40
CA LEU A 100 8.31 7.27 20.36
C LEU A 100 7.53 7.09 19.07
N VAL A 101 7.72 5.96 18.38
CA VAL A 101 6.95 5.54 17.20
C VAL A 101 6.19 4.27 17.54
N ILE A 102 4.86 4.30 17.40
CA ILE A 102 3.98 3.15 17.65
C ILE A 102 3.61 2.52 16.32
N GLY A 103 4.05 1.30 16.09
CA GLY A 103 3.88 0.55 14.84
C GLY A 103 5.11 0.60 13.93
N PHE A 104 5.39 -0.53 13.27
CA PHE A 104 6.55 -0.70 12.38
C PHE A 104 6.16 -1.20 10.99
N GLY A 105 5.00 -0.72 10.51
CA GLY A 105 4.62 -0.76 9.09
C GLY A 105 5.37 0.32 8.28
N PRO A 106 5.07 0.51 6.99
CA PRO A 106 5.81 1.45 6.13
C PRO A 106 5.89 2.87 6.69
N CYS A 107 4.83 3.38 7.30
CA CYS A 107 4.81 4.69 7.91
C CYS A 107 5.76 4.78 9.12
N GLY A 108 5.64 3.86 10.08
CA GLY A 108 6.48 3.85 11.28
C GLY A 108 7.95 3.55 10.98
N LEU A 109 8.20 2.70 9.98
CA LEU A 109 9.54 2.39 9.50
C LEU A 109 10.24 3.65 8.94
N PHE A 110 9.56 4.43 8.08
CA PHE A 110 10.14 5.66 7.55
C PHE A 110 10.18 6.81 8.57
N ALA A 111 9.20 6.91 9.46
CA ALA A 111 9.28 7.84 10.59
C ALA A 111 10.50 7.54 11.48
N GLY A 112 10.68 6.28 11.86
CA GLY A 112 11.82 5.84 12.67
C GLY A 112 13.16 6.01 11.94
N LEU A 113 13.24 5.63 10.66
CA LEU A 113 14.46 5.76 9.87
C LEU A 113 14.91 7.22 9.74
N VAL A 114 14.01 8.13 9.36
CA VAL A 114 14.36 9.53 9.15
C VAL A 114 14.71 10.22 10.47
N LEU A 115 14.01 9.91 11.56
CA LEU A 115 14.38 10.38 12.91
C LEU A 115 15.76 9.87 13.33
N ALA A 116 16.07 8.60 13.06
CA ALA A 116 17.39 8.02 13.34
C ALA A 116 18.49 8.66 12.48
N GLN A 117 18.25 8.89 11.19
CA GLN A 117 19.18 9.58 10.28
C GLN A 117 19.47 11.02 10.73
N MET A 118 18.53 11.68 11.36
CA MET A 118 18.71 13.02 11.96
C MET A 118 19.33 12.97 13.36
N GLY A 119 19.57 11.78 13.95
CA GLY A 119 20.20 11.61 15.27
C GLY A 119 19.26 11.67 16.47
N PHE A 120 17.94 11.61 16.27
CA PHE A 120 16.96 11.69 17.37
C PHE A 120 16.78 10.38 18.16
N ASN A 121 17.47 9.30 17.80
CA ASN A 121 17.45 8.01 18.51
C ASN A 121 16.04 7.52 18.88
N PRO A 122 15.12 7.33 17.93
CA PRO A 122 13.73 6.98 18.21
C PRO A 122 13.61 5.65 18.95
N ILE A 123 12.57 5.52 19.78
CA ILE A 123 12.10 4.23 20.31
C ILE A 123 10.91 3.82 19.43
N ILE A 124 10.96 2.61 18.87
CA ILE A 124 9.90 2.08 18.03
C ILE A 124 9.33 0.84 18.72
N VAL A 125 8.02 0.79 18.88
CA VAL A 125 7.31 -0.36 19.45
C VAL A 125 6.39 -0.99 18.43
N GLU A 126 6.46 -2.30 18.27
CA GLU A 126 5.63 -3.06 17.35
C GLU A 126 4.94 -4.21 18.11
N ARG A 127 3.61 -4.29 17.97
CA ARG A 127 2.82 -5.31 18.68
C ARG A 127 3.12 -6.74 18.23
N GLY A 128 3.43 -6.92 16.95
CA GLY A 128 3.76 -8.21 16.38
C GLY A 128 5.24 -8.55 16.45
N LYS A 129 5.58 -9.68 15.84
CA LYS A 129 6.93 -10.23 15.86
C LYS A 129 7.78 -9.66 14.72
N GLU A 130 9.09 -9.94 14.80
CA GLU A 130 10.02 -9.75 13.69
C GLU A 130 9.54 -10.51 12.44
N VAL A 131 9.89 -10.01 11.27
CA VAL A 131 9.31 -10.45 10.00
C VAL A 131 9.42 -11.95 9.72
N ARG A 132 10.51 -12.62 10.12
CA ARG A 132 10.65 -14.08 9.92
C ARG A 132 9.75 -14.89 10.85
N GLU A 133 9.69 -14.54 12.12
CA GLU A 133 8.80 -15.20 13.08
C GLU A 133 7.33 -14.92 12.75
N ARG A 134 7.01 -13.68 12.39
CA ARG A 134 5.71 -13.30 11.87
C ARG A 134 5.31 -14.11 10.64
N THR A 135 6.25 -14.36 9.72
CA THR A 135 6.00 -15.18 8.54
C THR A 135 5.62 -16.61 8.92
N LYS A 136 6.26 -17.19 9.94
CA LYS A 136 5.88 -18.51 10.47
C LYS A 136 4.47 -18.52 11.05
N ASP A 137 4.09 -17.50 11.81
CA ASP A 137 2.72 -17.34 12.36
C ASP A 137 1.69 -17.23 11.22
N THR A 138 1.97 -16.42 10.22
CA THR A 138 1.09 -16.19 9.07
C THR A 138 0.89 -17.48 8.25
N PHE A 139 1.96 -18.17 7.89
CA PHE A 139 1.86 -19.45 7.18
C PHE A 139 1.28 -20.56 8.07
N GLY A 140 1.51 -20.50 9.37
CA GLY A 140 0.86 -21.39 10.35
C GLY A 140 -0.64 -21.24 10.34
N PHE A 141 -1.14 -20.00 10.30
CA PHE A 141 -2.56 -19.73 10.17
C PHE A 141 -3.12 -20.26 8.84
N TRP A 142 -2.47 -19.95 7.71
CA TRP A 142 -2.95 -20.40 6.40
C TRP A 142 -2.98 -21.93 6.25
N ARG A 143 -2.05 -22.65 6.85
CA ARG A 143 -1.94 -24.12 6.72
C ARG A 143 -2.68 -24.89 7.80
N LYS A 144 -2.73 -24.35 9.03
CA LYS A 144 -3.21 -25.06 10.23
C LYS A 144 -4.40 -24.39 10.90
N ARG A 145 -4.86 -23.25 10.39
CA ARG A 145 -5.95 -22.44 10.96
C ARG A 145 -5.70 -21.95 12.40
N THR A 146 -4.43 -21.84 12.80
CA THR A 146 -4.03 -21.36 14.13
C THR A 146 -3.67 -19.88 14.03
N LEU A 147 -4.61 -19.01 14.42
CA LEU A 147 -4.45 -17.56 14.40
C LEU A 147 -3.64 -17.09 15.60
N ASN A 148 -2.62 -16.28 15.36
CA ASN A 148 -2.01 -15.42 16.37
C ASN A 148 -2.53 -13.98 16.18
N THR A 149 -3.34 -13.50 17.12
CA THR A 149 -4.00 -12.19 17.02
C THR A 149 -3.04 -11.01 17.11
N GLU A 150 -1.83 -11.21 17.66
CA GLU A 150 -0.80 -10.17 17.76
C GLU A 150 0.25 -10.26 16.66
N SER A 151 0.34 -11.38 15.90
CA SER A 151 1.34 -11.57 14.86
C SER A 151 0.73 -12.32 13.66
N ASN A 152 0.44 -11.61 12.57
CA ASN A 152 -0.33 -12.11 11.44
C ASN A 152 -0.11 -11.23 10.19
N VAL A 153 -0.99 -11.32 9.19
CA VAL A 153 -0.91 -10.49 7.98
C VAL A 153 -1.00 -8.98 8.27
N GLN A 154 -1.71 -8.59 9.32
CA GLN A 154 -1.92 -7.18 9.67
C GLN A 154 -0.84 -6.63 10.61
N PHE A 155 -0.40 -7.42 11.58
CA PHE A 155 0.49 -7.00 12.66
C PHE A 155 1.84 -7.68 12.61
N GLY A 156 2.88 -6.91 12.88
CA GLY A 156 4.27 -7.31 12.90
C GLY A 156 5.15 -6.45 12.01
N GLU A 157 6.43 -6.69 12.05
CA GLU A 157 7.46 -5.96 11.31
C GLU A 157 7.12 -5.84 9.82
N GLY A 158 7.16 -4.62 9.30
CA GLY A 158 6.82 -4.29 7.91
C GLY A 158 5.34 -4.04 7.64
N GLY A 159 4.45 -4.27 8.63
CA GLY A 159 3.01 -4.03 8.52
C GLY A 159 2.32 -4.92 7.49
N ALA A 160 1.08 -4.59 7.12
CA ALA A 160 0.28 -5.37 6.16
C ALA A 160 0.90 -5.40 4.75
N GLY A 161 1.74 -4.43 4.40
CA GLY A 161 2.44 -4.37 3.13
C GLY A 161 3.38 -5.56 2.86
N THR A 162 3.89 -6.22 3.89
CA THR A 162 4.79 -7.39 3.78
C THR A 162 4.15 -8.57 3.03
N PHE A 163 2.86 -8.79 3.24
CA PHE A 163 2.07 -9.85 2.58
C PHE A 163 1.15 -9.27 1.52
N SER A 164 1.72 -8.53 0.57
CA SER A 164 1.02 -7.90 -0.55
C SER A 164 1.80 -8.06 -1.85
N ASP A 165 1.30 -7.48 -2.95
CA ASP A 165 2.06 -7.34 -4.19
C ASP A 165 3.27 -6.38 -4.05
N GLY A 166 3.30 -5.57 -3.01
CA GLY A 166 4.38 -4.63 -2.77
C GLY A 166 4.42 -3.48 -3.77
N LYS A 167 3.26 -3.00 -4.22
CA LYS A 167 3.15 -1.85 -5.14
C LYS A 167 3.75 -0.59 -4.55
N LEU A 168 4.56 0.10 -5.35
CA LEU A 168 5.29 1.31 -4.97
C LEU A 168 4.92 2.51 -5.86
N TYR A 169 3.66 2.64 -6.23
CA TYR A 169 3.17 3.83 -6.92
C TYR A 169 1.95 4.40 -6.21
N SER A 170 1.84 5.72 -6.26
CA SER A 170 0.78 6.48 -5.61
C SER A 170 0.36 7.65 -6.50
N GLN A 171 -0.88 8.14 -6.31
CA GLN A 171 -1.37 9.37 -6.94
C GLN A 171 -1.18 10.59 -6.02
N VAL A 172 -0.51 10.44 -4.89
CA VAL A 172 -0.23 11.54 -3.96
C VAL A 172 0.67 12.56 -4.63
N LYS A 173 0.31 13.85 -4.55
CA LYS A 173 1.18 14.94 -4.98
C LYS A 173 2.40 15.00 -4.07
N ASP A 174 3.58 14.92 -4.67
CA ASP A 174 4.86 14.84 -3.96
C ASP A 174 5.87 15.85 -4.55
N PRO A 175 5.68 17.15 -4.31
CA PRO A 175 6.55 18.20 -4.84
C PRO A 175 7.97 18.17 -4.25
N ASN A 176 8.15 17.53 -3.10
CA ASN A 176 9.42 17.43 -2.40
C ASN A 176 10.17 16.12 -2.67
N PHE A 177 9.68 15.29 -3.58
CA PHE A 177 10.28 14.00 -3.96
C PHE A 177 10.50 13.02 -2.80
N TYR A 178 9.65 13.04 -1.78
CA TYR A 178 9.71 12.07 -0.66
C TYR A 178 9.54 10.63 -1.15
N GLY A 179 8.72 10.41 -2.18
CA GLY A 179 8.58 9.10 -2.81
C GLY A 179 9.90 8.60 -3.41
N ARG A 180 10.73 9.50 -3.95
CA ARG A 180 12.07 9.17 -4.43
C ARG A 180 12.98 8.73 -3.27
N LYS A 181 12.92 9.43 -2.12
CA LYS A 181 13.62 9.04 -0.89
C LYS A 181 13.20 7.64 -0.45
N VAL A 182 11.88 7.34 -0.41
CA VAL A 182 11.36 6.01 -0.04
C VAL A 182 11.92 4.92 -0.95
N ILE A 183 11.82 5.09 -2.27
CA ILE A 183 12.28 4.09 -3.25
C ILE A 183 13.80 3.91 -3.19
N THR A 184 14.57 4.99 -3.01
CA THR A 184 16.02 4.94 -2.87
C THR A 184 16.45 4.15 -1.64
N GLU A 185 15.82 4.39 -0.48
CA GLU A 185 16.10 3.62 0.74
C GLU A 185 15.78 2.12 0.57
N PHE A 186 14.73 1.79 -0.16
CA PHE A 186 14.40 0.39 -0.48
C PHE A 186 15.48 -0.26 -1.35
N VAL A 187 16.00 0.44 -2.36
CA VAL A 187 17.08 -0.08 -3.20
C VAL A 187 18.38 -0.24 -2.39
N GLU A 188 18.74 0.73 -1.54
CA GLU A 188 19.87 0.61 -0.63
C GLU A 188 19.72 -0.58 0.33
N ALA A 189 18.49 -0.91 0.72
CA ALA A 189 18.17 -2.09 1.52
C ALA A 189 18.11 -3.39 0.70
N GLY A 190 18.39 -3.35 -0.62
CA GLY A 190 18.48 -4.51 -1.49
C GLY A 190 17.22 -4.83 -2.28
N ALA A 191 16.30 -3.90 -2.43
CA ALA A 191 15.23 -4.01 -3.41
C ALA A 191 15.80 -3.96 -4.84
N PRO A 192 15.09 -4.51 -5.86
CA PRO A 192 15.54 -4.45 -7.24
C PRO A 192 15.71 -3.00 -7.72
N GLU A 193 16.84 -2.72 -8.36
CA GLU A 193 17.14 -1.37 -8.89
C GLU A 193 16.09 -0.85 -9.88
N GLU A 194 15.42 -1.75 -10.59
CA GLU A 194 14.40 -1.37 -11.56
C GLU A 194 13.21 -0.61 -10.95
N ILE A 195 12.96 -0.71 -9.65
CA ILE A 195 11.92 0.07 -8.98
C ILE A 195 12.20 1.58 -9.03
N LEU A 196 13.44 1.99 -9.30
CA LEU A 196 13.84 3.38 -9.49
C LEU A 196 13.28 3.99 -10.77
N TYR A 197 12.98 3.17 -11.79
CA TYR A 197 12.61 3.67 -13.11
C TYR A 197 11.35 3.03 -13.72
N VAL A 198 10.91 1.87 -13.28
CA VAL A 198 9.65 1.28 -13.79
C VAL A 198 8.47 2.13 -13.32
N SER A 199 7.54 2.43 -14.22
CA SER A 199 6.41 3.35 -13.94
C SER A 199 5.40 2.81 -12.92
N LYS A 200 5.30 1.49 -12.78
CA LYS A 200 4.46 0.80 -11.79
C LYS A 200 5.31 -0.22 -11.02
N PRO A 201 6.24 0.25 -10.17
CA PRO A 201 7.17 -0.63 -9.48
C PRO A 201 6.46 -1.47 -8.41
N HIS A 202 6.98 -2.67 -8.18
CA HIS A 202 6.58 -3.56 -7.10
C HIS A 202 7.78 -4.36 -6.59
N ILE A 203 7.69 -4.90 -5.37
CA ILE A 203 8.77 -5.69 -4.77
C ILE A 203 8.37 -7.15 -4.57
N GLY A 204 7.12 -7.42 -4.19
CA GLY A 204 6.64 -8.77 -3.87
C GLY A 204 7.07 -9.27 -2.49
N THR A 205 6.31 -10.20 -1.95
CA THR A 205 6.34 -10.57 -0.52
C THR A 205 7.72 -11.02 -0.02
N PHE A 206 8.40 -11.95 -0.69
CA PHE A 206 9.65 -12.51 -0.15
C PHE A 206 10.84 -11.54 -0.21
N LYS A 207 10.91 -10.68 -1.24
CA LYS A 207 11.93 -9.64 -1.32
C LYS A 207 11.73 -8.56 -0.26
N LEU A 208 10.47 -8.26 0.09
CA LEU A 208 10.13 -7.35 1.18
C LEU A 208 10.71 -7.81 2.51
N VAL A 209 10.67 -9.10 2.82
CA VAL A 209 11.22 -9.64 4.09
C VAL A 209 12.69 -9.28 4.26
N THR A 210 13.53 -9.59 3.28
CA THR A 210 14.97 -9.31 3.35
C THR A 210 15.29 -7.82 3.40
N MET A 211 14.53 -7.02 2.63
CA MET A 211 14.66 -5.57 2.61
C MET A 211 14.33 -4.96 3.97
N ILE A 212 13.23 -5.38 4.59
CA ILE A 212 12.80 -4.87 5.90
C ILE A 212 13.83 -5.18 6.98
N GLU A 213 14.42 -6.39 6.99
CA GLU A 213 15.50 -6.75 7.92
C GLU A 213 16.70 -5.80 7.82
N LYS A 214 17.11 -5.45 6.61
CA LYS A 214 18.21 -4.51 6.39
C LYS A 214 17.86 -3.08 6.83
N MET A 215 16.63 -2.65 6.60
CA MET A 215 16.18 -1.32 7.08
C MET A 215 16.12 -1.27 8.61
N ARG A 216 15.66 -2.34 9.26
CA ARG A 216 15.73 -2.49 10.72
C ARG A 216 17.17 -2.35 11.23
N ALA A 217 18.09 -3.09 10.63
CA ALA A 217 19.50 -3.04 11.00
C ALA A 217 20.08 -1.62 10.86
N LYS A 218 19.73 -0.91 9.78
CA LYS A 218 20.15 0.48 9.55
C LYS A 218 19.61 1.43 10.64
N ILE A 219 18.36 1.28 11.05
CA ILE A 219 17.78 2.11 12.15
C ILE A 219 18.52 1.86 13.46
N ILE A 220 18.82 0.61 13.79
CA ILE A 220 19.54 0.25 15.02
C ILE A 220 20.98 0.78 14.98
N GLU A 221 21.67 0.65 13.86
CA GLU A 221 23.02 1.20 13.67
C GLU A 221 23.06 2.72 13.86
N LEU A 222 22.02 3.42 13.48
CA LEU A 222 21.85 4.87 13.64
C LEU A 222 21.38 5.28 15.05
N GLY A 223 21.30 4.36 16.02
CA GLY A 223 20.92 4.64 17.41
C GLY A 223 19.43 4.51 17.73
N GLY A 224 18.61 4.05 16.78
CA GLY A 224 17.21 3.70 17.05
C GLY A 224 17.09 2.43 17.88
N GLU A 225 16.02 2.32 18.65
CA GLU A 225 15.66 1.14 19.44
C GLU A 225 14.34 0.58 18.91
N ILE A 226 14.26 -0.73 18.70
CA ILE A 226 13.04 -1.38 18.20
C ILE A 226 12.65 -2.51 19.15
N ARG A 227 11.40 -2.50 19.63
CA ARG A 227 10.83 -3.51 20.53
C ARG A 227 9.67 -4.20 19.84
N PHE A 228 9.85 -5.48 19.54
CA PHE A 228 8.80 -6.35 19.01
C PHE A 228 7.98 -7.02 20.11
N SER A 229 6.83 -7.59 19.74
CA SER A 229 5.88 -8.20 20.68
C SER A 229 5.52 -7.23 21.83
N THR A 230 5.42 -5.94 21.49
CA THR A 230 5.24 -4.85 22.43
C THR A 230 4.07 -3.98 21.96
N ARG A 231 2.88 -4.25 22.50
CA ARG A 231 1.67 -3.48 22.20
C ARG A 231 1.56 -2.30 23.18
N VAL A 232 1.07 -1.17 22.68
CA VAL A 232 0.66 -0.04 23.50
C VAL A 232 -0.80 -0.25 23.91
N ASP A 233 -1.05 -0.30 25.20
CA ASP A 233 -2.38 -0.53 25.78
C ASP A 233 -3.05 0.76 26.23
N ASP A 234 -2.27 1.80 26.54
CA ASP A 234 -2.83 3.08 27.00
C ASP A 234 -1.89 4.26 26.68
N ILE A 235 -2.45 5.47 26.66
CA ILE A 235 -1.71 6.73 26.54
C ILE A 235 -1.87 7.58 27.81
N HIS A 236 -0.82 8.31 28.17
CA HIS A 236 -0.85 9.24 29.29
C HIS A 236 -0.94 10.67 28.76
N MET A 237 -1.83 11.44 29.35
CA MET A 237 -2.07 12.84 28.97
C MET A 237 -2.14 13.73 30.20
N GLN A 238 -1.57 14.92 30.09
CA GLN A 238 -1.69 15.97 31.09
C GLN A 238 -1.87 17.32 30.39
N ASP A 239 -2.89 18.07 30.75
CA ASP A 239 -3.18 19.42 30.22
C ASP A 239 -3.21 19.50 28.68
N GLY A 240 -3.78 18.48 28.02
CA GLY A 240 -3.87 18.40 26.56
C GLY A 240 -2.56 18.07 25.84
N GLN A 241 -1.55 17.62 26.58
CA GLN A 241 -0.25 17.16 26.10
C GLN A 241 -0.09 15.67 26.36
N ILE A 242 0.39 14.90 25.39
CA ILE A 242 0.84 13.53 25.64
C ILE A 242 2.11 13.53 26.50
N THR A 243 2.20 12.60 27.45
CA THR A 243 3.36 12.48 28.36
C THR A 243 4.01 11.11 28.31
N GLY A 244 3.37 10.13 27.71
CA GLY A 244 3.88 8.78 27.58
C GLY A 244 2.80 7.76 27.23
N VAL A 245 3.17 6.49 27.33
CA VAL A 245 2.32 5.35 27.05
C VAL A 245 2.54 4.23 28.06
N THR A 246 1.55 3.36 28.22
CA THR A 246 1.68 2.08 28.93
C THR A 246 1.72 0.95 27.92
N LEU A 247 2.66 0.05 28.07
CA LEU A 247 2.83 -1.15 27.27
C LEU A 247 2.03 -2.33 27.85
N SER A 248 1.77 -3.35 27.05
CA SER A 248 1.01 -4.56 27.43
C SER A 248 1.64 -5.36 28.60
N ASN A 249 2.92 -5.18 28.86
CA ASN A 249 3.64 -5.77 30.00
C ASN A 249 3.59 -4.89 31.26
N GLY A 250 2.90 -3.75 31.22
CA GLY A 250 2.79 -2.79 32.32
C GLY A 250 3.97 -1.78 32.41
N GLU A 251 4.98 -1.86 31.54
CA GLU A 251 6.04 -0.88 31.45
C GLU A 251 5.49 0.45 30.89
N GLU A 252 6.03 1.56 31.40
CA GLU A 252 5.71 2.90 30.91
C GLU A 252 6.89 3.49 30.13
N ILE A 253 6.60 4.06 28.97
CA ILE A 253 7.56 4.87 28.22
C ILE A 253 7.11 6.33 28.28
N LYS A 254 7.95 7.19 28.84
CA LYS A 254 7.72 8.63 28.85
C LYS A 254 8.20 9.24 27.55
N SER A 255 7.32 9.94 26.87
CA SER A 255 7.64 10.75 25.69
C SER A 255 6.53 11.76 25.43
N ARG A 256 6.96 13.01 25.14
CA ARG A 256 6.07 14.09 24.69
C ARG A 256 5.95 14.16 23.16
N TYR A 257 6.57 13.22 22.45
CA TYR A 257 6.61 13.15 20.98
C TYR A 257 6.31 11.74 20.54
N VAL A 258 5.03 11.48 20.26
CA VAL A 258 4.53 10.14 19.97
C VAL A 258 3.90 10.08 18.58
N VAL A 259 4.50 9.32 17.70
CA VAL A 259 3.99 9.04 16.35
C VAL A 259 3.10 7.78 16.40
N LEU A 260 1.85 7.89 15.98
CA LEU A 260 0.92 6.77 15.87
C LEU A 260 0.88 6.26 14.43
N ALA A 261 1.48 5.10 14.16
CA ALA A 261 1.59 4.50 12.83
C ALA A 261 1.13 3.03 12.82
N VAL A 262 -0.01 2.74 13.44
CA VAL A 262 -0.49 1.37 13.76
C VAL A 262 -1.19 0.63 12.62
N GLY A 263 -1.40 1.26 11.45
CA GLY A 263 -2.19 0.69 10.34
C GLY A 263 -3.69 0.68 10.61
N HIS A 264 -4.48 0.23 9.64
CA HIS A 264 -5.93 0.30 9.70
C HIS A 264 -6.62 -0.79 10.53
N SER A 265 -5.89 -1.83 10.96
CA SER A 265 -6.47 -3.00 11.62
C SER A 265 -6.32 -3.02 13.15
N ALA A 266 -5.64 -2.02 13.73
CA ALA A 266 -5.45 -1.88 15.19
C ALA A 266 -6.70 -1.31 15.87
N ARG A 267 -7.81 -2.05 15.80
CA ARG A 267 -9.14 -1.61 16.23
C ARG A 267 -9.21 -1.36 17.73
N ASP A 268 -8.56 -2.19 18.52
CA ASP A 268 -8.38 -2.02 19.97
C ASP A 268 -7.67 -0.70 20.32
N THR A 269 -6.67 -0.32 19.55
CA THR A 269 -5.98 0.96 19.72
C THR A 269 -6.92 2.13 19.40
N PHE A 270 -7.71 2.06 18.33
CA PHE A 270 -8.68 3.12 18.02
C PHE A 270 -9.77 3.23 19.10
N GLU A 271 -10.23 2.12 19.65
CA GLU A 271 -11.19 2.07 20.76
C GLU A 271 -10.60 2.73 22.02
N MET A 272 -9.36 2.40 22.37
CA MET A 272 -8.64 3.01 23.49
C MET A 272 -8.46 4.53 23.29
N LEU A 273 -7.99 4.96 22.13
CA LEU A 273 -7.80 6.39 21.82
C LEU A 273 -9.12 7.18 21.88
N HIS A 274 -10.20 6.61 21.35
CA HIS A 274 -11.53 7.21 21.44
C HIS A 274 -12.00 7.35 22.89
N ALA A 275 -11.82 6.30 23.70
CA ALA A 275 -12.15 6.32 25.12
C ALA A 275 -11.32 7.36 25.92
N ARG A 276 -10.09 7.64 25.48
CA ARG A 276 -9.23 8.68 26.04
C ARG A 276 -9.55 10.09 25.52
N GLY A 277 -10.53 10.24 24.62
CA GLY A 277 -10.98 11.52 24.11
C GLY A 277 -10.10 12.09 22.99
N VAL A 278 -9.24 11.29 22.35
CA VAL A 278 -8.54 11.69 21.13
C VAL A 278 -9.56 11.90 20.01
N TYR A 279 -9.54 13.07 19.40
CA TYR A 279 -10.53 13.41 18.38
C TYR A 279 -10.32 12.63 17.09
N MET A 280 -11.37 11.95 16.67
CA MET A 280 -11.42 11.20 15.41
C MET A 280 -12.81 11.29 14.77
N GLU A 281 -12.86 11.02 13.48
CA GLU A 281 -14.07 11.01 12.67
C GLU A 281 -14.22 9.67 11.96
N ALA A 282 -15.46 9.23 11.73
CA ALA A 282 -15.72 8.13 10.81
C ALA A 282 -15.27 8.52 9.39
N LYS A 283 -14.71 7.55 8.66
CA LYS A 283 -14.17 7.76 7.32
C LYS A 283 -14.78 6.78 6.33
N PRO A 284 -15.17 7.21 5.12
CA PRO A 284 -15.60 6.31 4.05
C PRO A 284 -14.56 5.24 3.74
N PHE A 285 -15.03 4.04 3.42
CA PHE A 285 -14.21 2.93 2.93
C PHE A 285 -15.02 2.09 1.93
N SER A 286 -14.59 0.91 1.57
CA SER A 286 -15.30 0.06 0.61
C SER A 286 -15.32 -1.37 1.07
N VAL A 287 -16.35 -2.10 0.64
CA VAL A 287 -16.55 -3.52 0.95
C VAL A 287 -16.88 -4.29 -0.33
N GLY A 288 -16.50 -5.55 -0.39
CA GLY A 288 -16.75 -6.36 -1.57
C GLY A 288 -16.22 -7.77 -1.47
N PHE A 289 -15.85 -8.30 -2.62
CA PHE A 289 -15.30 -9.64 -2.80
C PHE A 289 -13.96 -9.58 -3.49
N ARG A 290 -13.11 -10.59 -3.27
CA ARG A 290 -11.93 -10.84 -4.07
C ARG A 290 -12.34 -11.68 -5.30
N ILE A 291 -11.99 -11.23 -6.50
CA ILE A 291 -12.26 -11.91 -7.76
C ILE A 291 -10.99 -12.55 -8.30
N GLU A 292 -11.09 -13.77 -8.81
CA GLU A 292 -9.99 -14.50 -9.44
C GLU A 292 -10.33 -14.90 -10.87
N HIS A 293 -9.35 -14.72 -11.74
CA HIS A 293 -9.35 -15.19 -13.14
C HIS A 293 -8.00 -15.85 -13.44
N LYS A 294 -7.92 -16.67 -14.49
CA LYS A 294 -6.61 -17.09 -15.03
C LYS A 294 -5.82 -15.85 -15.46
N GLN A 295 -4.55 -15.73 -15.02
CA GLN A 295 -3.69 -14.61 -15.42
C GLN A 295 -3.54 -14.54 -16.94
N SER A 296 -3.44 -15.69 -17.63
CA SER A 296 -3.32 -15.73 -19.09
C SER A 296 -4.49 -15.05 -19.80
N MET A 297 -5.71 -15.20 -19.30
CA MET A 297 -6.89 -14.51 -19.86
C MET A 297 -6.76 -12.98 -19.73
N ILE A 298 -6.28 -12.50 -18.60
CA ILE A 298 -6.05 -11.07 -18.39
C ILE A 298 -4.92 -10.56 -19.29
N ASP A 299 -3.82 -11.32 -19.44
CA ASP A 299 -2.70 -10.96 -20.31
C ASP A 299 -3.15 -10.83 -21.77
N GLU A 300 -3.89 -11.80 -22.28
CA GLU A 300 -4.44 -11.78 -23.65
C GLU A 300 -5.42 -10.61 -23.83
N ALA A 301 -6.31 -10.39 -22.86
CA ALA A 301 -7.27 -9.30 -22.90
C ALA A 301 -6.59 -7.93 -22.91
N ARG A 302 -5.44 -7.77 -22.25
CA ARG A 302 -4.71 -6.50 -22.11
C ARG A 302 -3.67 -6.27 -23.21
N PHE A 303 -2.91 -7.30 -23.56
CA PHE A 303 -1.75 -7.19 -24.43
C PHE A 303 -1.91 -7.88 -25.81
N GLY A 304 -2.97 -8.68 -25.99
CA GLY A 304 -3.20 -9.39 -27.26
C GLY A 304 -1.99 -10.24 -27.66
N PRO A 305 -1.47 -10.08 -28.90
CA PRO A 305 -0.31 -10.86 -29.38
C PRO A 305 0.98 -10.66 -28.58
N CYS A 306 1.08 -9.58 -27.81
CA CYS A 306 2.25 -9.29 -26.95
C CYS A 306 2.13 -9.88 -25.54
N ALA A 307 1.07 -10.65 -25.23
CA ALA A 307 0.94 -11.35 -23.97
C ALA A 307 2.15 -12.26 -23.73
N GLY A 308 2.67 -12.24 -22.48
CA GLY A 308 3.89 -12.99 -22.13
C GLY A 308 5.21 -12.32 -22.49
N HIS A 309 5.21 -11.10 -23.06
CA HIS A 309 6.44 -10.39 -23.33
C HIS A 309 7.17 -10.01 -22.03
N PRO A 310 8.50 -10.29 -21.89
CA PRO A 310 9.23 -10.11 -20.63
C PRO A 310 9.19 -8.70 -20.05
N ILE A 311 9.22 -7.65 -20.91
CA ILE A 311 9.17 -6.24 -20.46
C ILE A 311 7.78 -5.87 -19.93
N LEU A 312 6.72 -6.44 -20.48
CA LEU A 312 5.34 -6.16 -20.07
C LEU A 312 4.98 -6.90 -18.78
N GLY A 313 5.51 -8.12 -18.60
CA GLY A 313 5.18 -8.98 -17.46
C GLY A 313 3.70 -9.37 -17.42
N ALA A 314 3.24 -9.76 -16.24
CA ALA A 314 1.82 -10.07 -16.00
C ALA A 314 0.97 -8.79 -16.03
N ALA A 315 -0.13 -8.82 -16.78
CA ALA A 315 -1.00 -7.67 -16.97
C ALA A 315 -1.77 -7.31 -15.70
N ASP A 316 -1.87 -6.03 -15.44
CA ASP A 316 -2.74 -5.44 -14.43
C ASP A 316 -3.98 -4.76 -15.07
N TYR A 317 -4.93 -4.42 -14.20
CA TYR A 317 -6.08 -3.60 -14.60
C TYR A 317 -6.53 -2.67 -13.47
N LYS A 318 -7.21 -1.61 -13.87
CA LYS A 318 -7.95 -0.70 -12.98
C LYS A 318 -9.31 -0.43 -13.62
N LEU A 319 -10.37 -0.80 -12.92
CA LEU A 319 -11.75 -0.74 -13.39
C LEU A 319 -12.60 0.10 -12.44
N VAL A 320 -13.57 0.81 -12.98
CA VAL A 320 -14.56 1.59 -12.24
C VAL A 320 -15.88 1.60 -13.01
N HIS A 321 -16.98 1.46 -12.29
CA HIS A 321 -18.34 1.60 -12.82
C HIS A 321 -19.24 2.35 -11.84
N HIS A 322 -20.02 3.29 -12.36
CA HIS A 322 -21.03 4.01 -11.61
C HIS A 322 -22.38 3.35 -11.83
N CYS A 323 -22.93 2.74 -10.80
CA CYS A 323 -24.13 1.93 -10.87
C CYS A 323 -25.40 2.77 -10.85
N LYS A 324 -26.50 2.19 -11.35
CA LYS A 324 -27.84 2.81 -11.39
C LYS A 324 -28.39 3.11 -9.99
N ASN A 325 -28.01 2.33 -8.99
CA ASN A 325 -28.39 2.57 -7.59
C ASN A 325 -27.58 3.68 -6.91
N GLY A 326 -26.77 4.44 -7.67
CA GLY A 326 -25.93 5.54 -7.18
C GLY A 326 -24.62 5.10 -6.54
N ARG A 327 -24.34 3.81 -6.46
CA ARG A 327 -23.08 3.29 -5.92
C ARG A 327 -21.97 3.27 -6.97
N THR A 328 -20.72 3.38 -6.51
CA THR A 328 -19.55 3.18 -7.38
C THR A 328 -18.87 1.89 -7.01
N VAL A 329 -18.64 1.04 -8.02
CA VAL A 329 -17.88 -0.22 -7.91
C VAL A 329 -16.54 -0.05 -8.60
N TYR A 330 -15.48 -0.50 -7.98
CA TYR A 330 -14.14 -0.42 -8.58
C TYR A 330 -13.24 -1.59 -8.18
N SER A 331 -12.23 -1.83 -9.01
CA SER A 331 -11.17 -2.77 -8.70
C SER A 331 -10.18 -2.15 -7.70
N PHE A 332 -9.83 -2.90 -6.66
CA PHE A 332 -8.91 -2.44 -5.62
C PHE A 332 -7.81 -3.48 -5.38
N CYS A 333 -6.58 -3.00 -5.20
CA CYS A 333 -5.42 -3.86 -4.92
C CYS A 333 -5.34 -5.09 -5.84
N MET A 334 -5.38 -4.86 -7.17
CA MET A 334 -5.22 -5.93 -8.16
C MET A 334 -3.80 -6.51 -8.06
N CYS A 335 -3.70 -7.82 -7.93
CA CYS A 335 -2.47 -8.59 -7.78
C CYS A 335 -2.30 -9.51 -9.00
N PRO A 336 -1.48 -9.11 -10.00
CA PRO A 336 -1.18 -9.95 -11.14
C PRO A 336 -0.41 -11.20 -10.73
N GLY A 337 -0.70 -12.34 -11.35
CA GLY A 337 -0.01 -13.60 -11.07
C GLY A 337 0.20 -13.84 -9.58
N GLY A 338 -0.87 -13.76 -8.80
CA GLY A 338 -0.83 -13.79 -7.36
C GLY A 338 -1.88 -14.71 -6.73
N THR A 339 -2.02 -14.59 -5.42
CA THR A 339 -2.93 -15.43 -4.62
C THR A 339 -3.82 -14.57 -3.74
N VAL A 340 -5.03 -15.06 -3.50
CA VAL A 340 -5.91 -14.54 -2.46
C VAL A 340 -5.49 -15.15 -1.13
N VAL A 341 -5.39 -14.36 -0.09
CA VAL A 341 -4.90 -14.78 1.22
C VAL A 341 -5.84 -14.37 2.35
N ALA A 342 -5.85 -15.15 3.43
CA ALA A 342 -6.55 -14.79 4.65
C ALA A 342 -5.78 -13.71 5.40
N ALA A 343 -6.41 -12.55 5.59
CA ALA A 343 -5.83 -11.39 6.27
C ALA A 343 -6.47 -11.13 7.64
N THR A 344 -6.98 -12.17 8.26
CA THR A 344 -7.63 -12.17 9.56
C THR A 344 -6.66 -11.78 10.67
N SER A 345 -7.13 -10.95 11.60
CA SER A 345 -6.39 -10.52 12.80
C SER A 345 -7.20 -10.66 14.10
N GLU A 346 -8.47 -10.99 14.01
CA GLU A 346 -9.38 -11.21 15.15
C GLU A 346 -10.04 -12.59 15.02
N GLU A 347 -10.20 -13.31 16.12
CA GLU A 347 -10.82 -14.64 16.14
C GLU A 347 -12.27 -14.61 15.63
N GLY A 348 -12.70 -15.71 15.01
CA GLY A 348 -14.08 -15.87 14.53
C GLY A 348 -14.44 -14.92 13.37
N ARG A 349 -13.48 -14.50 12.57
CA ARG A 349 -13.66 -13.60 11.42
C ARG A 349 -12.93 -14.09 10.19
N VAL A 350 -13.46 -13.79 9.02
CA VAL A 350 -12.81 -14.04 7.73
C VAL A 350 -12.73 -12.73 6.95
N VAL A 351 -11.53 -12.41 6.51
CA VAL A 351 -11.27 -11.27 5.61
C VAL A 351 -10.22 -11.67 4.59
N THR A 352 -10.43 -11.27 3.35
CA THR A 352 -9.55 -11.55 2.22
C THR A 352 -8.61 -10.39 1.94
N ASN A 353 -7.45 -10.70 1.38
CA ASN A 353 -6.55 -9.77 0.74
C ASN A 353 -5.85 -10.48 -0.44
N GLY A 354 -5.06 -9.77 -1.21
CA GLY A 354 -4.25 -10.35 -2.28
C GLY A 354 -2.77 -10.11 -2.06
N MET A 355 -1.96 -11.05 -2.51
CA MET A 355 -0.51 -10.88 -2.57
C MET A 355 0.05 -11.44 -3.86
N SER A 356 1.24 -10.99 -4.25
CA SER A 356 2.03 -11.56 -5.33
C SER A 356 3.49 -11.68 -4.93
N GLN A 357 4.17 -12.64 -5.52
CA GLN A 357 5.62 -12.67 -5.52
C GLN A 357 6.17 -11.65 -6.53
N TYR A 358 7.46 -11.36 -6.46
CA TYR A 358 8.11 -10.48 -7.43
C TYR A 358 7.93 -10.93 -8.88
N SER A 359 8.00 -12.23 -9.14
CA SER A 359 7.82 -12.81 -10.48
C SER A 359 6.41 -12.68 -11.04
N ARG A 360 5.39 -12.53 -10.18
CA ARG A 360 3.97 -12.52 -10.57
C ARG A 360 3.61 -13.70 -11.47
N ALA A 361 4.14 -14.89 -11.15
CA ALA A 361 4.04 -16.09 -11.98
C ALA A 361 3.01 -17.10 -11.49
N GLU A 362 2.16 -16.71 -10.54
CA GLU A 362 1.08 -17.59 -10.09
C GLU A 362 -0.02 -17.69 -11.15
N ARG A 363 -0.78 -18.78 -11.07
CA ARG A 363 -1.81 -19.15 -12.05
C ARG A 363 -2.88 -18.08 -12.26
N ASN A 364 -3.31 -17.42 -11.17
CA ASN A 364 -4.44 -16.51 -11.18
C ASN A 364 -3.99 -15.04 -11.08
N ALA A 365 -4.76 -14.18 -11.75
CA ALA A 365 -4.88 -12.76 -11.41
C ALA A 365 -5.98 -12.62 -10.35
N ASN A 366 -5.78 -11.75 -9.36
CA ASN A 366 -6.85 -11.44 -8.42
C ASN A 366 -6.95 -9.95 -8.13
N SER A 367 -8.15 -9.51 -7.77
CA SER A 367 -8.43 -8.13 -7.36
C SER A 367 -9.62 -8.10 -6.41
N ALA A 368 -9.68 -7.15 -5.51
CA ALA A 368 -10.95 -6.84 -4.87
C ALA A 368 -11.86 -6.11 -5.86
N ILE A 369 -13.14 -6.46 -5.86
CA ILE A 369 -14.22 -5.71 -6.50
C ILE A 369 -15.09 -5.19 -5.37
N VAL A 370 -15.04 -3.88 -5.16
CA VAL A 370 -15.57 -3.25 -3.95
C VAL A 370 -16.53 -2.12 -4.26
N VAL A 371 -17.45 -1.92 -3.34
CA VAL A 371 -18.49 -0.87 -3.37
C VAL A 371 -18.14 0.17 -2.31
N GLY A 372 -18.10 1.44 -2.69
CA GLY A 372 -17.93 2.55 -1.75
C GLY A 372 -19.10 2.67 -0.78
N ILE A 373 -18.78 2.82 0.49
CA ILE A 373 -19.72 3.07 1.58
C ILE A 373 -19.31 4.27 2.41
N SER A 374 -20.27 4.94 3.02
CA SER A 374 -20.04 6.17 3.77
C SER A 374 -20.71 6.17 5.15
N PRO A 375 -20.15 6.93 6.12
CA PRO A 375 -20.75 7.05 7.44
C PRO A 375 -22.20 7.51 7.41
N GLU A 376 -22.52 8.46 6.54
CA GLU A 376 -23.85 9.10 6.50
C GLU A 376 -24.93 8.14 6.02
N GLN A 377 -24.60 7.23 5.10
CA GLN A 377 -25.57 6.34 4.46
C GLN A 377 -25.60 4.94 5.07
N ASP A 378 -24.43 4.39 5.44
CA ASP A 378 -24.29 2.96 5.65
C ASP A 378 -23.95 2.57 7.10
N TYR A 379 -23.30 3.47 7.86
CA TYR A 379 -22.93 3.23 9.26
C TYR A 379 -22.93 4.54 10.07
N PRO A 380 -24.10 5.21 10.17
CA PRO A 380 -24.20 6.43 10.97
C PRO A 380 -23.93 6.14 12.44
N GLY A 381 -23.45 7.14 13.17
CA GLY A 381 -23.19 7.05 14.60
C GLY A 381 -21.85 7.67 15.01
N ASP A 382 -21.20 7.03 15.98
CA ASP A 382 -19.90 7.48 16.48
C ASP A 382 -18.75 7.13 15.51
N PRO A 383 -17.54 7.68 15.71
CA PRO A 383 -16.40 7.43 14.83
C PRO A 383 -16.01 5.97 14.63
N LEU A 384 -16.39 5.07 15.55
CA LEU A 384 -16.06 3.64 15.52
C LEU A 384 -17.12 2.79 14.80
N ALA A 385 -18.20 3.39 14.29
CA ALA A 385 -19.31 2.66 13.65
C ALA A 385 -18.83 1.82 12.44
N GLY A 386 -17.89 2.34 11.65
CA GLY A 386 -17.29 1.61 10.53
C GLY A 386 -16.51 0.35 10.97
N ILE A 387 -15.83 0.41 12.10
CA ILE A 387 -15.15 -0.76 12.70
C ILE A 387 -16.17 -1.85 13.07
N ARG A 388 -17.29 -1.46 13.67
CA ARG A 388 -18.35 -2.42 14.02
C ARG A 388 -18.94 -3.08 12.79
N LEU A 389 -19.19 -2.32 11.73
CA LEU A 389 -19.67 -2.87 10.45
C LEU A 389 -18.67 -3.84 9.85
N GLN A 390 -17.36 -3.51 9.82
CA GLN A 390 -16.34 -4.44 9.34
C GLN A 390 -16.37 -5.75 10.13
N ARG A 391 -16.40 -5.68 11.47
CA ARG A 391 -16.47 -6.86 12.34
C ARG A 391 -17.71 -7.71 12.10
N GLU A 392 -18.86 -7.10 11.87
CA GLU A 392 -20.12 -7.78 11.54
C GLU A 392 -20.00 -8.56 10.23
N LEU A 393 -19.54 -7.91 9.16
CA LEU A 393 -19.37 -8.54 7.84
C LEU A 393 -18.34 -9.67 7.88
N GLU A 394 -17.23 -9.49 8.58
CA GLU A 394 -16.17 -10.49 8.75
C GLU A 394 -16.64 -11.69 9.59
N ALA A 395 -17.43 -11.48 10.63
CA ALA A 395 -18.03 -12.54 11.43
C ALA A 395 -19.11 -13.31 10.65
N ASN A 396 -19.90 -12.62 9.84
CA ASN A 396 -20.86 -13.27 8.94
C ASN A 396 -20.14 -14.14 7.88
N ALA A 397 -19.04 -13.64 7.29
CA ALA A 397 -18.24 -14.43 6.36
C ALA A 397 -17.64 -15.69 7.03
N TYR A 398 -17.21 -15.61 8.28
CA TYR A 398 -16.73 -16.74 9.05
C TYR A 398 -17.82 -17.81 9.22
N LYS A 399 -19.06 -17.42 9.55
CA LYS A 399 -20.22 -18.34 9.64
C LYS A 399 -20.54 -18.98 8.30
N LEU A 400 -20.60 -18.18 7.23
CA LEU A 400 -20.86 -18.66 5.87
C LEU A 400 -19.77 -19.62 5.37
N GLY A 401 -18.53 -19.42 5.77
CA GLY A 401 -17.38 -20.29 5.50
C GLY A 401 -17.37 -21.58 6.33
N GLY A 402 -18.28 -21.75 7.28
CA GLY A 402 -18.42 -22.97 8.10
C GLY A 402 -17.64 -22.94 9.40
N GLU A 403 -17.26 -21.76 9.87
CA GLU A 403 -16.60 -21.52 11.18
C GLU A 403 -15.23 -22.22 11.31
N THR A 404 -14.54 -22.38 10.18
CA THR A 404 -13.24 -23.05 10.08
C THR A 404 -12.12 -22.15 9.54
N TYR A 405 -12.38 -20.84 9.37
CA TYR A 405 -11.56 -19.89 8.62
C TYR A 405 -11.50 -20.14 7.10
N ASP A 406 -12.27 -21.10 6.59
CA ASP A 406 -12.51 -21.16 5.15
C ASP A 406 -13.36 -19.97 4.73
N ALA A 407 -13.05 -19.41 3.56
CA ALA A 407 -13.81 -18.27 3.05
C ALA A 407 -15.04 -18.73 2.26
N PRO A 408 -16.19 -18.04 2.40
CA PRO A 408 -17.32 -18.25 1.49
C PRO A 408 -16.92 -17.85 0.06
N ALA A 409 -17.24 -18.68 -0.92
CA ALA A 409 -16.89 -18.45 -2.31
C ALA A 409 -18.00 -18.90 -3.25
N GLN A 410 -18.07 -18.28 -4.43
CA GLN A 410 -19.06 -18.61 -5.46
C GLN A 410 -18.50 -18.28 -6.85
N LYS A 411 -18.83 -19.10 -7.85
CA LYS A 411 -18.50 -18.77 -9.24
C LYS A 411 -19.22 -17.50 -9.69
N ILE A 412 -18.56 -16.73 -10.55
CA ILE A 412 -19.12 -15.48 -11.09
C ILE A 412 -20.44 -15.76 -11.79
N GLY A 413 -20.52 -16.81 -12.62
CA GLY A 413 -21.75 -17.13 -13.33
C GLY A 413 -22.94 -17.42 -12.43
N ASP A 414 -22.75 -18.14 -11.34
CA ASP A 414 -23.80 -18.41 -10.36
C ASP A 414 -24.21 -17.16 -9.60
N PHE A 415 -23.21 -16.35 -9.18
CA PHE A 415 -23.46 -15.10 -8.47
C PHE A 415 -24.27 -14.11 -9.32
N LEU A 416 -23.88 -13.93 -10.59
CA LEU A 416 -24.58 -13.01 -11.52
C LEU A 416 -26.02 -13.42 -11.78
N LYS A 417 -26.28 -14.73 -11.87
CA LYS A 417 -27.60 -15.30 -12.16
C LYS A 417 -28.44 -15.53 -10.91
N GLY A 418 -27.91 -15.26 -9.72
CA GLY A 418 -28.60 -15.51 -8.45
C GLY A 418 -28.90 -16.99 -8.22
N ARG A 419 -28.06 -17.89 -8.73
CA ARG A 419 -28.21 -19.35 -8.57
C ARG A 419 -27.49 -19.84 -7.31
N ASN A 420 -27.89 -21.01 -6.84
CA ASN A 420 -27.14 -21.74 -5.84
C ASN A 420 -25.72 -22.03 -6.35
N PRO A 421 -24.71 -22.06 -5.46
CA PRO A 421 -23.35 -22.39 -5.84
C PRO A 421 -23.28 -23.78 -6.49
N SER A 422 -22.58 -23.86 -7.62
CA SER A 422 -22.24 -25.10 -8.28
C SER A 422 -20.77 -25.46 -8.11
N GLU A 423 -20.36 -26.65 -8.53
CA GLU A 423 -18.97 -27.09 -8.47
C GLU A 423 -18.03 -26.12 -9.19
N LEU A 424 -16.78 -26.08 -8.74
CA LEU A 424 -15.72 -25.27 -9.34
C LEU A 424 -15.50 -25.65 -10.80
N GLY A 425 -15.24 -24.64 -11.62
CA GLY A 425 -14.85 -24.80 -13.01
C GLY A 425 -13.31 -24.72 -13.17
N ASP A 426 -12.88 -24.15 -14.28
CA ASP A 426 -11.48 -24.04 -14.68
C ASP A 426 -10.63 -23.13 -13.77
N VAL A 427 -11.22 -22.15 -13.09
CA VAL A 427 -10.53 -21.28 -12.15
C VAL A 427 -10.55 -21.93 -10.77
N GLN A 428 -9.40 -22.44 -10.36
CA GLN A 428 -9.24 -23.04 -9.05
C GLN A 428 -8.88 -21.97 -8.02
N PRO A 429 -9.45 -22.00 -6.80
CA PRO A 429 -9.18 -21.03 -5.77
C PRO A 429 -7.72 -21.02 -5.34
N SER A 430 -7.21 -19.84 -5.04
CA SER A 430 -5.87 -19.68 -4.43
C SER A 430 -5.94 -19.41 -2.93
N PHE A 431 -7.11 -19.09 -2.39
CA PHE A 431 -7.28 -18.74 -0.97
C PHE A 431 -6.89 -19.90 -0.05
N THR A 432 -6.04 -19.58 0.91
CA THR A 432 -5.69 -20.46 2.02
C THR A 432 -6.11 -19.78 3.35
N PRO A 433 -6.75 -20.52 4.25
CA PRO A 433 -6.83 -21.99 4.48
C PRO A 433 -7.63 -22.81 3.48
N GLY A 434 -8.74 -22.31 2.95
CA GLY A 434 -9.61 -23.00 2.00
C GLY A 434 -10.90 -22.22 1.77
N ILE A 435 -11.75 -22.74 0.89
CA ILE A 435 -13.05 -22.13 0.60
C ILE A 435 -14.21 -23.08 0.89
N LYS A 436 -15.37 -22.50 1.16
CA LYS A 436 -16.66 -23.17 1.16
C LYS A 436 -17.56 -22.54 0.12
N LEU A 437 -18.04 -23.34 -0.82
CA LEU A 437 -19.02 -22.88 -1.82
C LEU A 437 -20.31 -22.46 -1.13
N THR A 438 -20.65 -21.19 -1.24
CA THR A 438 -21.74 -20.56 -0.48
C THR A 438 -22.38 -19.46 -1.34
N ASP A 439 -23.66 -19.19 -1.14
CA ASP A 439 -24.36 -18.07 -1.76
C ASP A 439 -23.82 -16.74 -1.20
N LEU A 440 -23.00 -16.05 -1.98
CA LEU A 440 -22.36 -14.80 -1.59
C LEU A 440 -23.32 -13.60 -1.48
N SER A 441 -24.57 -13.73 -1.97
CA SER A 441 -25.57 -12.69 -1.74
C SER A 441 -25.91 -12.49 -0.25
N LYS A 442 -25.57 -13.47 0.59
CA LYS A 442 -25.74 -13.43 2.04
C LYS A 442 -24.56 -12.79 2.78
N ALA A 443 -23.44 -12.53 2.10
CA ALA A 443 -22.20 -12.08 2.72
C ALA A 443 -22.11 -10.56 2.87
N LEU A 444 -22.80 -9.80 2.03
CA LEU A 444 -22.81 -8.34 2.01
C LEU A 444 -24.22 -7.77 2.00
N PRO A 445 -24.41 -6.49 2.34
CA PRO A 445 -25.70 -5.81 2.18
C PRO A 445 -26.22 -5.88 0.74
N ALA A 446 -27.55 -5.95 0.58
CA ALA A 446 -28.21 -6.12 -0.72
C ALA A 446 -27.77 -5.09 -1.77
N PHE A 447 -27.67 -3.81 -1.40
CA PHE A 447 -27.23 -2.74 -2.30
C PHE A 447 -25.80 -2.98 -2.87
N ALA A 448 -24.93 -3.58 -2.08
CA ALA A 448 -23.56 -3.90 -2.51
C ALA A 448 -23.56 -5.10 -3.47
N VAL A 449 -24.34 -6.13 -3.18
CA VAL A 449 -24.52 -7.29 -4.04
C VAL A 449 -25.09 -6.86 -5.42
N GLU A 450 -26.13 -6.04 -5.43
CA GLU A 450 -26.74 -5.49 -6.64
C GLU A 450 -25.73 -4.67 -7.47
N ALA A 451 -24.97 -3.79 -6.81
CA ALA A 451 -23.95 -2.97 -7.46
C ALA A 451 -22.86 -3.84 -8.11
N ILE A 452 -22.37 -4.86 -7.41
CA ILE A 452 -21.32 -5.76 -7.94
C ILE A 452 -21.87 -6.59 -9.11
N ARG A 453 -23.12 -7.08 -9.03
CA ARG A 453 -23.78 -7.78 -10.14
C ARG A 453 -23.94 -6.91 -11.38
N GLU A 454 -24.22 -5.62 -11.24
CA GLU A 454 -24.26 -4.66 -12.34
C GLU A 454 -22.87 -4.39 -12.92
N ALA A 455 -21.87 -4.23 -12.07
CA ALA A 455 -20.54 -3.80 -12.49
C ALA A 455 -19.73 -4.89 -13.23
N ILE A 456 -19.82 -6.16 -12.83
CA ILE A 456 -19.02 -7.23 -13.43
C ILE A 456 -19.25 -7.35 -14.95
N PRO A 457 -20.49 -7.36 -15.49
CA PRO A 457 -20.73 -7.33 -16.94
C PRO A 457 -20.19 -6.06 -17.62
N GLU A 458 -20.22 -4.92 -16.96
CA GLU A 458 -19.64 -3.68 -17.52
C GLU A 458 -18.11 -3.74 -17.57
N PHE A 459 -17.48 -4.41 -16.62
CA PHE A 459 -16.04 -4.68 -16.65
C PHE A 459 -15.64 -5.65 -17.76
N ASP A 460 -16.52 -6.60 -18.11
CA ASP A 460 -16.31 -7.52 -19.24
C ASP A 460 -16.20 -6.80 -20.59
N ARG A 461 -16.88 -5.66 -20.75
CA ARG A 461 -16.73 -4.81 -21.95
C ARG A 461 -15.32 -4.22 -22.09
N GLN A 462 -14.62 -4.02 -20.96
CA GLN A 462 -13.27 -3.47 -20.93
C GLN A 462 -12.21 -4.58 -20.97
N ILE A 463 -12.48 -5.69 -20.30
CA ILE A 463 -11.61 -6.88 -20.22
C ILE A 463 -12.45 -8.10 -20.58
N LYS A 464 -12.39 -8.51 -21.83
CA LYS A 464 -13.16 -9.63 -22.33
C LYS A 464 -12.87 -10.92 -21.54
N GLY A 465 -13.92 -11.56 -21.04
CA GLY A 465 -13.83 -12.74 -20.19
C GLY A 465 -13.93 -12.44 -18.70
N PHE A 466 -14.03 -11.15 -18.30
CA PHE A 466 -14.12 -10.77 -16.88
C PHE A 466 -15.38 -11.31 -16.20
N ALA A 467 -16.51 -11.41 -16.92
CA ALA A 467 -17.77 -12.00 -16.45
C ALA A 467 -17.91 -13.51 -16.78
N SER A 468 -16.79 -14.20 -16.98
CA SER A 468 -16.81 -15.65 -17.31
C SER A 468 -17.51 -16.47 -16.24
N GLU A 469 -18.20 -17.54 -16.65
CA GLU A 469 -18.93 -18.46 -15.75
C GLU A 469 -18.03 -19.03 -14.64
N ASP A 470 -16.77 -19.35 -14.96
CA ASP A 470 -15.83 -20.06 -14.10
C ASP A 470 -14.95 -19.16 -13.22
N GLY A 471 -14.94 -17.85 -13.44
CA GLY A 471 -14.27 -16.93 -12.55
C GLY A 471 -14.81 -17.07 -11.12
N LEU A 472 -14.01 -16.80 -10.11
CA LEU A 472 -14.33 -17.07 -8.71
C LEU A 472 -14.40 -15.78 -7.88
N LEU A 473 -15.43 -15.65 -7.08
CA LEU A 473 -15.55 -14.64 -6.02
C LEU A 473 -15.32 -15.29 -4.66
N THR A 474 -14.54 -14.59 -3.81
CA THR A 474 -14.22 -15.05 -2.44
C THR A 474 -14.48 -13.90 -1.46
N GLY A 475 -15.22 -14.14 -0.40
CA GLY A 475 -15.62 -13.11 0.55
C GLY A 475 -14.94 -13.23 1.91
N VAL A 476 -14.82 -12.11 2.60
CA VAL A 476 -15.17 -10.72 2.22
C VAL A 476 -13.94 -9.82 2.23
N GLU A 477 -13.93 -8.83 1.38
CA GLU A 477 -12.92 -7.75 1.39
C GLU A 477 -13.53 -6.54 2.10
N THR A 478 -13.06 -6.23 3.31
CA THR A 478 -13.64 -5.18 4.17
C THR A 478 -12.63 -4.14 4.63
N ARG A 479 -11.33 -4.40 4.43
CA ARG A 479 -10.24 -3.57 4.93
C ARG A 479 -9.51 -2.86 3.81
N THR A 480 -10.26 -2.20 2.92
CA THR A 480 -9.72 -1.43 1.80
C THR A 480 -9.03 -0.14 2.24
N SER A 481 -9.43 0.41 3.38
CA SER A 481 -8.93 1.64 3.97
C SER A 481 -9.31 1.69 5.45
N SER A 482 -8.69 2.58 6.23
CA SER A 482 -9.10 2.83 7.60
C SER A 482 -10.54 3.36 7.66
N PRO A 483 -11.40 2.81 8.53
CA PRO A 483 -12.76 3.31 8.73
C PRO A 483 -12.82 4.55 9.62
N VAL A 484 -11.67 5.00 10.15
CA VAL A 484 -11.53 6.18 11.00
C VAL A 484 -10.47 7.13 10.45
N CYS A 485 -10.61 8.42 10.77
CA CYS A 485 -9.61 9.44 10.56
C CYS A 485 -9.33 10.13 11.89
N ILE A 486 -8.09 10.01 12.39
CA ILE A 486 -7.65 10.76 13.58
C ILE A 486 -7.16 12.12 13.09
N LYS A 487 -7.92 13.17 13.37
CA LYS A 487 -7.66 14.52 12.81
C LYS A 487 -6.37 15.12 13.34
N ARG A 488 -5.60 15.69 12.43
CA ARG A 488 -4.34 16.39 12.72
C ARG A 488 -4.29 17.77 12.06
N GLY A 489 -3.55 18.67 12.65
CA GLY A 489 -3.31 20.01 12.12
C GLY A 489 -2.26 20.04 11.00
N LYS A 490 -1.91 21.25 10.55
CA LYS A 490 -0.83 21.45 9.56
C LYS A 490 0.56 21.11 10.09
N ASP A 491 0.71 21.10 11.39
CA ASP A 491 1.88 20.70 12.16
C ASP A 491 1.97 19.18 12.37
N PHE A 492 1.02 18.43 11.78
CA PHE A 492 0.86 16.98 11.91
C PHE A 492 0.49 16.47 13.31
N GLN A 493 0.27 17.35 14.28
CA GLN A 493 -0.20 16.96 15.60
C GLN A 493 -1.72 16.75 15.60
N SER A 494 -2.20 15.88 16.47
CA SER A 494 -3.64 15.74 16.75
C SER A 494 -4.22 17.10 17.13
N ILE A 495 -5.43 17.40 16.64
CA ILE A 495 -6.06 18.72 16.87
C ILE A 495 -6.38 19.01 18.34
N ASN A 496 -6.44 17.99 19.19
CA ASN A 496 -6.76 18.13 20.60
C ASN A 496 -5.77 17.46 21.56
N LEU A 497 -4.63 16.95 21.05
CA LEU A 497 -3.60 16.33 21.87
C LEU A 497 -2.20 16.72 21.33
N LYS A 498 -1.52 17.63 22.01
CA LYS A 498 -0.18 18.08 21.63
C LYS A 498 0.86 16.98 21.80
N GLY A 499 1.86 16.98 20.90
CA GLY A 499 2.91 15.97 20.89
C GLY A 499 2.48 14.59 20.39
N PHE A 500 1.21 14.42 20.02
CA PHE A 500 0.69 13.20 19.43
C PHE A 500 0.49 13.37 17.93
N TYR A 501 1.15 12.54 17.12
CA TYR A 501 1.24 12.66 15.67
C TYR A 501 0.56 11.47 14.99
N PRO A 502 -0.75 11.56 14.66
CA PRO A 502 -1.44 10.53 13.90
C PRO A 502 -0.87 10.43 12.49
N ALA A 503 -0.46 9.24 12.06
CA ALA A 503 0.26 9.04 10.82
C ALA A 503 -0.20 7.81 10.03
N GLY A 504 0.03 7.84 8.73
CA GLY A 504 -0.14 6.73 7.82
C GLY A 504 -1.59 6.35 7.56
N GLU A 505 -1.76 5.10 7.13
CA GLU A 505 -3.06 4.59 6.70
C GLU A 505 -4.06 4.44 7.86
N GLY A 506 -3.60 4.00 9.02
CA GLY A 506 -4.46 3.85 10.21
C GLY A 506 -5.11 5.14 10.66
N ALA A 507 -4.38 6.23 10.60
CA ALA A 507 -4.88 7.56 10.92
C ALA A 507 -5.70 8.21 9.78
N GLY A 508 -5.76 7.59 8.59
CA GLY A 508 -6.56 8.04 7.46
C GLY A 508 -5.81 8.91 6.44
N TYR A 509 -4.47 8.93 6.45
CA TYR A 509 -3.64 9.83 5.62
C TYR A 509 -2.83 9.14 4.52
N ALA A 510 -2.90 7.84 4.42
CA ALA A 510 -2.23 7.06 3.38
C ALA A 510 -3.11 5.88 2.93
N GLY A 511 -2.77 5.26 1.81
CA GLY A 511 -3.49 4.12 1.25
C GLY A 511 -2.60 3.10 0.56
N GLY A 512 -1.35 2.93 0.99
CA GLY A 512 -0.40 1.96 0.45
C GLY A 512 1.02 2.23 0.91
N ILE A 513 1.96 1.35 0.55
CA ILE A 513 3.36 1.36 1.03
C ILE A 513 4.03 2.70 0.76
N LEU A 514 4.00 3.17 -0.50
CA LEU A 514 4.68 4.42 -0.87
C LEU A 514 4.09 5.63 -0.16
N SER A 515 2.78 5.78 -0.16
CA SER A 515 2.11 6.93 0.49
C SER A 515 2.29 6.90 2.01
N ALA A 516 2.30 5.72 2.63
CA ALA A 516 2.57 5.56 4.05
C ALA A 516 4.02 5.92 4.39
N GLY A 517 4.99 5.52 3.57
CA GLY A 517 6.39 5.93 3.72
C GLY A 517 6.59 7.44 3.58
N ILE A 518 5.95 8.07 2.59
CA ILE A 518 5.93 9.53 2.40
C ILE A 518 5.36 10.24 3.63
N ASP A 519 4.24 9.76 4.16
CA ASP A 519 3.63 10.35 5.36
C ASP A 519 4.52 10.18 6.59
N GLY A 520 5.19 9.03 6.74
CA GLY A 520 6.18 8.78 7.78
C GLY A 520 7.35 9.78 7.75
N ILE A 521 7.88 10.10 6.56
CA ILE A 521 8.91 11.13 6.39
C ILE A 521 8.41 12.50 6.83
N LYS A 522 7.22 12.90 6.37
CA LYS A 522 6.62 14.20 6.73
C LYS A 522 6.40 14.35 8.24
N VAL A 523 5.92 13.30 8.86
CA VAL A 523 5.70 13.28 10.32
C VAL A 523 7.02 13.32 11.08
N ALA A 524 8.04 12.56 10.63
CA ALA A 524 9.38 12.64 11.22
C ALA A 524 9.97 14.05 11.18
N GLU A 525 9.81 14.75 10.05
CA GLU A 525 10.22 16.15 9.91
C GLU A 525 9.47 17.07 10.88
N ALA A 526 8.16 16.86 11.04
CA ALA A 526 7.35 17.66 11.96
C ALA A 526 7.78 17.43 13.41
N VAL A 527 8.00 16.18 13.82
CA VAL A 527 8.54 15.83 15.14
C VAL A 527 9.90 16.47 15.37
N ALA A 528 10.82 16.36 14.41
CA ALA A 528 12.16 16.92 14.52
C ALA A 528 12.13 18.45 14.69
N ARG A 529 11.30 19.16 13.92
CA ARG A 529 11.12 20.62 14.05
C ARG A 529 10.56 21.01 15.42
N ASP A 530 9.56 20.29 15.91
CA ASP A 530 8.95 20.54 17.23
C ASP A 530 9.95 20.30 18.36
N MET A 531 10.72 19.20 18.31
CA MET A 531 11.76 18.90 19.28
C MET A 531 12.85 19.99 19.29
N MET A 532 13.31 20.42 18.11
CA MET A 532 14.32 21.48 18.00
C MET A 532 13.80 22.84 18.50
N ALA A 533 12.55 23.18 18.22
CA ALA A 533 11.94 24.43 18.68
C ALA A 533 11.83 24.49 20.21
N ARG A 534 11.45 23.40 20.87
CA ARG A 534 11.39 23.31 22.33
C ARG A 534 12.78 23.33 22.96
N PHE A 535 13.74 22.61 22.41
CA PHE A 535 15.13 22.60 22.87
C PHE A 535 15.78 23.98 22.79
N ALA A 536 15.46 24.79 21.78
CA ALA A 536 15.96 26.17 21.66
C ALA A 536 15.25 27.15 22.58
N GLY A 537 14.09 26.80 23.14
CA GLY A 537 13.29 27.64 24.07
C GLY A 537 13.55 27.32 25.57
N GLU A 538 14.18 26.20 25.88
CA GLU A 538 14.65 25.79 27.18
C GLU A 538 16.13 26.25 27.39
#